data_429befddf8d1a80e80d37ac86fb8f452
#
_entry.id   429befddf8d1a80e80d37ac86fb8f452
#
_cell.length_a   1.000
_cell.length_b   1.000
_cell.length_c   1.000
_cell.angle_alpha   90.00
_cell.angle_beta   90.00
_cell.angle_gamma   90.00
#
_symmetry.space_group_name_H-M   'P 1'
#
loop_
_entity.id
_entity.type
_entity.pdbx_description
1 polymer ?
#
loop_
_entity_poly.entity_id
_entity_poly.type
_entity_poly.pdbx_seq_one_letter_code
_entity_poly.pdbx_strand_id
1 'polypeptide(L)'
;MVDDVIPEISENEILVRTIYFSLDPTNRIWMSDVDQYMEPVEIGDIMRAGGSLGVVEESNVEDVSVGDIVQGGMHGGWQEYFTMPASDIVKIPQGTGLSLTAFISVLGFTGPTAYFGFLDVGKPKEGETVVVSAAAGAVGSIVCQIAKIKGCNVVAIAGSNEKCDWLKNDLGVDHVINYKSENILDSLKIACPNGIDIFFDNVGGDTLDAALTLMNKFGRIPVCGLISMYNDWSSAGPKMYRNILMKTLTVSGFLVSDYAERFGESLEALGQWIAEGKIKFKVDVVEGIENAPSAVNKLFSGENNGKLVIQTSKEP
;
A
#
# COMPACT_ATOMS: atom_id res chain seq x y z
N MET A 1 -3.94 21.73 11.60
CA MET A 1 -2.74 21.52 12.44
C MET A 1 -2.88 22.40 13.66
N VAL A 2 -2.63 21.84 14.82
CA VAL A 2 -2.66 22.55 16.10
C VAL A 2 -1.38 22.21 16.85
N ASP A 3 -0.88 23.15 17.64
CA ASP A 3 0.19 22.89 18.59
C ASP A 3 -0.42 22.22 19.81
N ASP A 4 0.22 21.17 20.32
CA ASP A 4 -0.21 20.42 21.49
C ASP A 4 1.00 20.14 22.39
N VAL A 5 0.74 19.66 23.60
CA VAL A 5 1.79 19.31 24.57
C VAL A 5 2.35 17.94 24.23
N ILE A 6 3.66 17.78 24.33
CA ILE A 6 4.28 16.45 24.24
C ILE A 6 3.68 15.56 25.34
N PRO A 7 3.14 14.38 25.00
CA PRO A 7 2.51 13.53 25.98
C PRO A 7 3.52 12.96 26.98
N GLU A 8 3.11 12.82 28.24
CA GLU A 8 3.88 12.15 29.28
C GLU A 8 3.65 10.62 29.20
N ILE A 9 4.69 9.83 29.49
CA ILE A 9 4.59 8.36 29.51
C ILE A 9 4.07 7.85 30.87
N SER A 10 3.22 6.84 30.78
CA SER A 10 2.77 6.06 31.93
C SER A 10 3.72 4.86 32.22
N GLU A 11 3.37 4.06 33.22
CA GLU A 11 4.07 2.81 33.48
C GLU A 11 3.93 1.84 32.26
N ASN A 12 5.02 1.20 31.86
CA ASN A 12 5.09 0.32 30.69
C ASN A 12 4.80 1.00 29.33
N GLU A 13 5.08 2.28 29.22
CA GLU A 13 4.99 3.03 27.97
C GLU A 13 6.33 3.61 27.54
N ILE A 14 6.41 3.96 26.28
CA ILE A 14 7.49 4.74 25.68
C ILE A 14 6.96 6.02 25.05
N LEU A 15 7.78 7.07 25.04
CA LEU A 15 7.59 8.25 24.20
C LEU A 15 8.39 8.10 22.92
N VAL A 16 7.74 8.28 21.80
CA VAL A 16 8.33 8.15 20.47
C VAL A 16 8.25 9.48 19.75
N ARG A 17 9.38 9.95 19.22
CA ARG A 17 9.44 11.05 18.26
C ARG A 17 9.32 10.47 16.87
N THR A 18 8.28 10.85 16.14
CA THR A 18 8.03 10.39 14.77
C THR A 18 9.15 10.83 13.84
N ILE A 19 9.68 9.89 13.06
CA ILE A 19 10.58 10.17 11.93
C ILE A 19 9.76 10.21 10.64
N TYR A 20 8.97 9.16 10.42
CA TYR A 20 8.11 9.01 9.24
C TYR A 20 6.71 8.55 9.64
N PHE A 21 5.71 9.04 8.91
CA PHE A 21 4.41 8.40 8.88
C PHE A 21 3.90 8.24 7.45
N SER A 22 3.09 7.21 7.26
CA SER A 22 2.56 6.80 5.97
C SER A 22 1.37 7.65 5.55
N LEU A 23 1.35 8.06 4.27
CA LEU A 23 0.15 8.53 3.60
C LEU A 23 -0.39 7.45 2.66
N ASP A 24 -1.67 7.16 2.80
CA ASP A 24 -2.37 6.12 2.06
C ASP A 24 -3.72 6.62 1.54
N PRO A 25 -4.23 6.10 0.41
CA PRO A 25 -5.55 6.48 -0.09
C PRO A 25 -6.67 6.27 0.93
N THR A 26 -6.51 5.30 1.84
CA THR A 26 -7.44 5.01 2.93
C THR A 26 -7.59 6.17 3.93
N ASN A 27 -6.62 7.08 4.02
CA ASN A 27 -6.76 8.31 4.80
C ASN A 27 -8.03 9.07 4.40
N ARG A 28 -8.36 9.10 3.09
CA ARG A 28 -9.57 9.76 2.60
C ARG A 28 -10.86 9.05 3.05
N ILE A 29 -10.81 7.73 3.20
CA ILE A 29 -11.93 6.95 3.75
C ILE A 29 -12.11 7.31 5.22
N TRP A 30 -11.05 7.27 6.01
CA TRP A 30 -11.09 7.56 7.45
C TRP A 30 -11.56 8.97 7.80
N MET A 31 -11.37 9.95 6.88
CA MET A 31 -11.90 11.32 6.99
C MET A 31 -13.39 11.45 6.63
N SER A 32 -14.03 10.38 6.16
CA SER A 32 -15.43 10.41 5.68
C SER A 32 -16.36 9.79 6.73
N ASP A 33 -17.58 10.25 6.75
CA ASP A 33 -18.67 9.71 7.57
C ASP A 33 -19.43 8.54 6.92
N VAL A 34 -18.84 7.96 5.88
CA VAL A 34 -19.40 6.77 5.21
C VAL A 34 -19.22 5.52 6.08
N ASP A 35 -20.14 4.56 5.92
CA ASP A 35 -19.99 3.23 6.53
C ASP A 35 -18.71 2.56 6.06
N GLN A 36 -17.83 2.21 6.98
CA GLN A 36 -16.48 1.74 6.72
C GLN A 36 -16.00 0.76 7.81
N TYR A 37 -14.85 0.13 7.56
CA TYR A 37 -14.28 -0.90 8.44
C TYR A 37 -13.63 -0.37 9.73
N MET A 38 -13.54 0.94 9.92
CA MET A 38 -13.03 1.61 11.13
C MET A 38 -13.93 2.81 11.46
N GLU A 39 -13.94 3.21 12.74
CA GLU A 39 -14.61 4.45 13.15
C GLU A 39 -14.01 5.65 12.37
N PRO A 40 -14.83 6.56 11.85
CA PRO A 40 -14.33 7.78 11.23
C PRO A 40 -13.45 8.60 12.17
N VAL A 41 -12.52 9.38 11.61
CA VAL A 41 -11.75 10.37 12.36
C VAL A 41 -12.59 11.63 12.46
N GLU A 42 -12.90 12.06 13.66
CA GLU A 42 -13.69 13.26 13.92
C GLU A 42 -12.84 14.54 13.88
N ILE A 43 -13.48 15.69 13.77
CA ILE A 43 -12.80 16.98 13.85
C ILE A 43 -12.29 17.19 15.28
N GLY A 44 -11.00 17.34 15.44
CA GLY A 44 -10.31 17.46 16.72
C GLY A 44 -9.49 16.21 17.08
N ASP A 45 -9.74 15.08 16.40
CA ASP A 45 -8.93 13.88 16.59
C ASP A 45 -7.60 13.93 15.83
N ILE A 46 -6.67 13.09 16.27
CA ILE A 46 -5.42 12.86 15.55
C ILE A 46 -5.73 12.02 14.31
N MET A 47 -5.36 12.54 13.13
CA MET A 47 -5.50 11.81 11.88
C MET A 47 -4.65 10.54 11.90
N ARG A 48 -5.25 9.39 11.58
CA ARG A 48 -4.57 8.10 11.52
C ARG A 48 -3.58 8.04 10.36
N ALA A 49 -2.49 7.32 10.55
CA ALA A 49 -1.57 6.92 9.49
C ALA A 49 -1.66 5.41 9.25
N GLY A 50 -1.40 4.95 8.04
CA GLY A 50 -1.26 3.53 7.71
C GLY A 50 0.04 2.90 8.21
N GLY A 51 0.66 3.54 9.21
CA GLY A 51 1.89 3.16 9.88
C GLY A 51 2.75 4.38 10.17
N SER A 52 3.57 4.27 11.20
CA SER A 52 4.57 5.27 11.58
C SER A 52 5.88 4.60 11.99
N LEU A 53 6.95 5.36 11.95
CA LEU A 53 8.28 4.96 12.38
C LEU A 53 8.89 6.10 13.19
N GLY A 54 9.45 5.79 14.34
CA GLY A 54 10.03 6.82 15.18
C GLY A 54 11.17 6.32 16.05
N VAL A 55 11.81 7.26 16.73
CA VAL A 55 12.87 7.03 17.70
C VAL A 55 12.33 7.18 19.11
N VAL A 56 12.71 6.28 20.00
CA VAL A 56 12.36 6.34 21.42
C VAL A 56 13.10 7.49 22.08
N GLU A 57 12.36 8.44 22.68
CA GLU A 57 12.89 9.58 23.43
C GLU A 57 12.87 9.35 24.94
N GLU A 58 11.84 8.63 25.44
CA GLU A 58 11.72 8.20 26.84
C GLU A 58 11.17 6.78 26.90
N SER A 59 11.58 6.02 27.92
CA SER A 59 11.13 4.63 28.10
C SER A 59 10.96 4.26 29.57
N ASN A 60 9.79 3.71 29.89
CA ASN A 60 9.50 2.99 31.14
C ASN A 60 9.42 1.48 30.91
N VAL A 61 10.04 0.97 29.84
CA VAL A 61 10.02 -0.45 29.43
C VAL A 61 11.42 -1.02 29.50
N GLU A 62 11.62 -2.15 30.20
CA GLU A 62 12.93 -2.72 30.51
C GLU A 62 13.80 -3.02 29.25
N ASP A 63 13.17 -3.57 28.21
CA ASP A 63 13.88 -4.02 27.00
C ASP A 63 13.90 -2.97 25.87
N VAL A 64 13.50 -1.73 26.15
CA VAL A 64 13.45 -0.64 25.16
C VAL A 64 14.24 0.55 25.67
N SER A 65 15.23 0.96 24.89
CA SER A 65 16.15 2.05 25.26
C SER A 65 15.88 3.32 24.42
N VAL A 66 16.20 4.48 25.03
CA VAL A 66 16.27 5.74 24.28
C VAL A 66 17.21 5.58 23.09
N GLY A 67 16.79 6.01 21.92
CA GLY A 67 17.50 5.85 20.65
C GLY A 67 17.11 4.59 19.86
N ASP A 68 16.37 3.64 20.43
CA ASP A 68 15.80 2.54 19.65
C ASP A 68 14.82 3.06 18.59
N ILE A 69 14.85 2.43 17.42
CA ILE A 69 13.88 2.72 16.36
C ILE A 69 12.74 1.73 16.45
N VAL A 70 11.51 2.23 16.42
CA VAL A 70 10.30 1.43 16.57
C VAL A 70 9.26 1.72 15.49
N GLN A 71 8.48 0.72 15.12
CA GLN A 71 7.26 0.91 14.35
C GLN A 71 6.15 1.33 15.31
N GLY A 72 5.53 2.48 15.03
CA GLY A 72 4.43 3.01 15.85
C GLY A 72 3.06 2.45 15.48
N GLY A 73 2.98 1.63 14.41
CA GLY A 73 1.71 1.08 13.96
C GLY A 73 0.66 2.17 13.74
N MET A 74 -0.51 1.98 14.35
CA MET A 74 -1.61 2.97 14.33
C MET A 74 -1.48 4.04 15.42
N HIS A 75 -0.58 3.90 16.42
CA HIS A 75 -0.40 4.87 17.50
C HIS A 75 0.19 6.20 17.00
N GLY A 76 1.09 6.14 15.99
CA GLY A 76 1.80 7.32 15.52
C GLY A 76 0.91 8.41 14.93
N GLY A 77 -0.08 8.07 14.10
CA GLY A 77 -0.94 9.09 13.46
C GLY A 77 -0.18 10.22 12.76
N TRP A 78 -0.87 11.34 12.47
CA TRP A 78 -0.25 12.56 11.95
C TRP A 78 0.16 13.47 13.11
N GLN A 79 1.24 13.09 13.79
CA GLN A 79 1.78 13.80 14.95
C GLN A 79 3.30 13.61 15.06
N GLU A 80 3.95 14.56 15.70
CA GLU A 80 5.41 14.56 15.88
C GLU A 80 5.86 13.68 17.04
N TYR A 81 5.01 13.54 18.07
CA TYR A 81 5.27 12.70 19.24
C TYR A 81 4.03 11.88 19.59
N PHE A 82 4.25 10.66 20.06
CA PHE A 82 3.18 9.79 20.56
C PHE A 82 3.72 8.85 21.63
N THR A 83 2.83 8.38 22.48
CA THR A 83 3.12 7.29 23.41
C THR A 83 2.61 5.96 22.87
N MET A 84 3.24 4.87 23.25
CA MET A 84 2.75 3.54 22.97
C MET A 84 3.09 2.56 24.07
N PRO A 85 2.19 1.57 24.37
CA PRO A 85 2.41 0.57 25.39
C PRO A 85 3.44 -0.48 24.95
N ALA A 86 4.08 -1.10 25.92
CA ALA A 86 5.10 -2.13 25.71
C ALA A 86 4.61 -3.30 24.83
N SER A 87 3.32 -3.66 24.95
CA SER A 87 2.72 -4.77 24.18
C SER A 87 2.77 -4.58 22.67
N ASP A 88 2.82 -3.34 22.21
CA ASP A 88 2.64 -2.99 20.80
C ASP A 88 3.96 -2.58 20.13
N ILE A 89 5.06 -2.60 20.89
CA ILE A 89 6.37 -2.18 20.42
C ILE A 89 6.96 -3.22 19.47
N VAL A 90 7.23 -2.78 18.25
CA VAL A 90 8.00 -3.54 17.26
C VAL A 90 9.29 -2.78 16.98
N LYS A 91 10.41 -3.26 17.53
CA LYS A 91 11.73 -2.67 17.30
C LYS A 91 12.23 -2.98 15.90
N ILE A 92 12.80 -1.99 15.25
CA ILE A 92 13.50 -2.18 13.98
C ILE A 92 14.89 -2.78 14.26
N PRO A 93 15.21 -3.94 13.67
CA PRO A 93 16.54 -4.55 13.85
C PRO A 93 17.63 -3.63 13.32
N GLN A 94 18.69 -3.44 14.12
CA GLN A 94 19.87 -2.69 13.69
C GLN A 94 20.74 -3.55 12.75
N GLY A 95 21.53 -2.88 11.89
CA GLY A 95 22.50 -3.56 11.04
C GLY A 95 21.91 -4.36 9.87
N THR A 96 20.66 -4.15 9.53
CA THR A 96 20.00 -4.84 8.39
C THR A 96 20.54 -4.41 7.03
N GLY A 97 21.21 -3.26 6.94
CA GLY A 97 21.63 -2.65 5.67
C GLY A 97 20.48 -2.05 4.85
N LEU A 98 19.26 -2.07 5.37
CA LEU A 98 18.09 -1.47 4.74
C LEU A 98 17.89 -0.03 5.24
N SER A 99 17.36 0.84 4.37
CA SER A 99 16.92 2.18 4.79
C SER A 99 15.73 2.10 5.74
N LEU A 100 15.57 3.09 6.63
CA LEU A 100 14.39 3.16 7.51
C LEU A 100 13.10 3.22 6.69
N THR A 101 13.14 3.83 5.52
CA THR A 101 11.98 3.88 4.61
C THR A 101 11.52 2.51 4.12
N ALA A 102 12.36 1.47 4.15
CA ALA A 102 11.92 0.10 3.86
C ALA A 102 10.87 -0.39 4.86
N PHE A 103 11.04 -0.05 6.15
CA PHE A 103 10.18 -0.50 7.25
C PHE A 103 8.85 0.25 7.33
N ILE A 104 8.71 1.40 6.67
CA ILE A 104 7.42 2.10 6.53
C ILE A 104 6.77 1.87 5.16
N SER A 105 7.45 1.18 4.26
CA SER A 105 6.96 0.83 2.91
C SER A 105 6.81 -0.68 2.75
N VAL A 106 7.74 -1.33 2.07
CA VAL A 106 7.67 -2.74 1.70
C VAL A 106 7.67 -3.70 2.90
N LEU A 107 8.29 -3.34 4.02
CA LEU A 107 8.26 -4.06 5.30
C LEU A 107 7.29 -3.43 6.33
N GLY A 108 6.46 -2.48 5.89
CA GLY A 108 5.32 -1.97 6.62
C GLY A 108 4.02 -2.63 6.15
N PHE A 109 2.88 -1.91 6.21
CA PHE A 109 1.57 -2.48 5.84
C PHE A 109 1.42 -2.80 4.35
N THR A 110 2.10 -2.08 3.45
CA THR A 110 1.90 -2.23 2.00
C THR A 110 2.47 -3.53 1.45
N GLY A 111 3.56 -4.03 2.04
CA GLY A 111 4.13 -5.33 1.66
C GLY A 111 3.24 -6.52 2.00
N PRO A 112 2.82 -6.69 3.27
CA PRO A 112 1.83 -7.69 3.65
C PRO A 112 0.53 -7.59 2.84
N THR A 113 0.05 -6.37 2.55
CA THR A 113 -1.13 -6.15 1.68
C THR A 113 -0.92 -6.76 0.30
N ALA A 114 0.23 -6.50 -0.33
CA ALA A 114 0.57 -7.07 -1.62
C ALA A 114 0.74 -8.60 -1.55
N TYR A 115 1.40 -9.09 -0.51
CA TYR A 115 1.70 -10.51 -0.31
C TYR A 115 0.41 -11.32 -0.17
N PHE A 116 -0.41 -11.02 0.82
CA PHE A 116 -1.63 -11.79 1.09
C PHE A 116 -2.70 -11.56 0.00
N GLY A 117 -2.90 -10.31 -0.42
CA GLY A 117 -3.87 -10.02 -1.48
C GLY A 117 -3.55 -10.74 -2.78
N PHE A 118 -2.28 -10.88 -3.12
CA PHE A 118 -1.91 -11.56 -4.35
C PHE A 118 -1.79 -13.08 -4.18
N LEU A 119 -1.16 -13.57 -3.11
CA LEU A 119 -0.90 -15.00 -2.94
C LEU A 119 -2.10 -15.77 -2.38
N ASP A 120 -2.79 -15.23 -1.36
CA ASP A 120 -3.91 -15.93 -0.72
C ASP A 120 -5.24 -15.69 -1.44
N VAL A 121 -5.48 -14.45 -1.91
CA VAL A 121 -6.72 -14.09 -2.60
C VAL A 121 -6.59 -14.32 -4.12
N GLY A 122 -5.51 -13.84 -4.73
CA GLY A 122 -5.24 -14.01 -6.17
C GLY A 122 -4.90 -15.43 -6.56
N LYS A 123 -4.20 -16.18 -5.71
CA LYS A 123 -3.78 -17.57 -5.91
C LYS A 123 -3.13 -17.80 -7.28
N PRO A 124 -2.02 -17.09 -7.59
CA PRO A 124 -1.40 -17.13 -8.91
C PRO A 124 -0.83 -18.50 -9.24
N LYS A 125 -0.86 -18.84 -10.52
CA LYS A 125 -0.19 -20.00 -11.07
C LYS A 125 0.82 -19.56 -12.13
N GLU A 126 1.90 -20.31 -12.27
CA GLU A 126 2.90 -20.05 -13.30
C GLU A 126 2.27 -19.99 -14.71
N GLY A 127 2.70 -19.02 -15.50
CA GLY A 127 2.20 -18.77 -16.85
C GLY A 127 0.89 -17.98 -16.94
N GLU A 128 0.20 -17.71 -15.83
CA GLU A 128 -1.03 -16.89 -15.85
C GLU A 128 -0.74 -15.43 -16.19
N THR A 129 -1.71 -14.78 -16.83
CA THR A 129 -1.67 -13.35 -17.13
C THR A 129 -2.28 -12.55 -15.96
N VAL A 130 -1.46 -11.70 -15.38
CA VAL A 130 -1.81 -10.82 -14.25
C VAL A 130 -1.82 -9.39 -14.72
N VAL A 131 -2.93 -8.70 -14.51
CA VAL A 131 -3.04 -7.25 -14.70
C VAL A 131 -3.10 -6.57 -13.34
N VAL A 132 -2.32 -5.51 -13.15
CA VAL A 132 -2.26 -4.75 -11.90
C VAL A 132 -2.62 -3.28 -12.17
N SER A 133 -3.68 -2.79 -11.54
CA SER A 133 -4.03 -1.36 -11.58
C SER A 133 -3.23 -0.57 -10.53
N ALA A 134 -2.97 0.73 -10.79
CA ALA A 134 -2.06 1.58 -9.99
C ALA A 134 -0.71 0.88 -9.70
N ALA A 135 -0.15 0.24 -10.72
CA ALA A 135 0.98 -0.67 -10.63
C ALA A 135 2.28 -0.02 -10.13
N ALA A 136 2.46 1.29 -10.29
CA ALA A 136 3.62 2.02 -9.77
C ALA A 136 3.44 2.53 -8.32
N GLY A 137 2.28 2.25 -7.71
CA GLY A 137 2.00 2.59 -6.32
C GLY A 137 2.66 1.63 -5.33
N ALA A 138 2.51 1.94 -4.04
CA ALA A 138 3.16 1.19 -2.95
C ALA A 138 2.82 -0.31 -2.95
N VAL A 139 1.55 -0.67 -3.10
CA VAL A 139 1.10 -2.08 -3.16
C VAL A 139 1.31 -2.64 -4.56
N GLY A 140 0.86 -1.93 -5.61
CA GLY A 140 0.88 -2.44 -6.99
C GLY A 140 2.27 -2.83 -7.47
N SER A 141 3.31 -2.05 -7.13
CA SER A 141 4.69 -2.34 -7.52
C SER A 141 5.24 -3.62 -6.90
N ILE A 142 4.84 -3.91 -5.67
CA ILE A 142 5.22 -5.15 -4.99
C ILE A 142 4.47 -6.34 -5.62
N VAL A 143 3.16 -6.20 -5.88
CA VAL A 143 2.35 -7.23 -6.56
C VAL A 143 2.95 -7.60 -7.91
N CYS A 144 3.34 -6.62 -8.73
CA CYS A 144 3.99 -6.86 -10.02
C CYS A 144 5.23 -7.76 -9.87
N GLN A 145 6.06 -7.47 -8.88
CA GLN A 145 7.30 -8.22 -8.66
C GLN A 145 7.04 -9.61 -8.07
N ILE A 146 6.11 -9.74 -7.13
CA ILE A 146 5.69 -11.06 -6.62
C ILE A 146 5.13 -11.91 -7.79
N ALA A 147 4.34 -11.31 -8.69
CA ALA A 147 3.82 -12.00 -9.87
C ALA A 147 4.95 -12.47 -10.80
N LYS A 148 5.99 -11.67 -11.00
CA LYS A 148 7.19 -12.09 -11.74
C LYS A 148 7.92 -13.24 -11.04
N ILE A 149 8.09 -13.18 -9.70
CA ILE A 149 8.69 -14.25 -8.89
C ILE A 149 7.90 -15.56 -9.03
N LYS A 150 6.56 -15.48 -9.18
CA LYS A 150 5.69 -16.63 -9.37
C LYS A 150 5.57 -17.11 -10.84
N GLY A 151 6.35 -16.53 -11.75
CA GLY A 151 6.38 -16.93 -13.17
C GLY A 151 5.18 -16.49 -13.99
N CYS A 152 4.48 -15.43 -13.57
CA CYS A 152 3.34 -14.88 -14.30
C CYS A 152 3.78 -13.91 -15.41
N ASN A 153 2.90 -13.72 -16.41
CA ASN A 153 2.98 -12.63 -17.38
C ASN A 153 2.31 -11.38 -16.77
N VAL A 154 3.04 -10.30 -16.60
CA VAL A 154 2.57 -9.13 -15.86
C VAL A 154 2.31 -7.95 -16.78
N VAL A 155 1.08 -7.44 -16.74
CA VAL A 155 0.65 -6.20 -17.39
C VAL A 155 0.37 -5.15 -16.32
N ALA A 156 1.09 -4.05 -16.36
CA ALA A 156 1.04 -3.00 -15.35
C ALA A 156 0.37 -1.74 -15.90
N ILE A 157 -0.62 -1.19 -15.17
CA ILE A 157 -1.31 0.05 -15.54
C ILE A 157 -0.83 1.18 -14.61
N ALA A 158 -0.30 2.26 -15.20
CA ALA A 158 0.17 3.44 -14.48
C ALA A 158 -0.20 4.74 -15.21
N GLY A 159 0.02 5.91 -14.58
CA GLY A 159 -0.51 7.19 -15.06
C GLY A 159 0.55 8.17 -15.60
N SER A 160 1.78 7.73 -15.86
CA SER A 160 2.80 8.55 -16.53
C SER A 160 3.83 7.68 -17.23
N ASN A 161 4.50 8.24 -18.23
CA ASN A 161 5.57 7.55 -18.96
C ASN A 161 6.73 7.18 -18.01
N GLU A 162 7.12 8.07 -17.10
CA GLU A 162 8.17 7.81 -16.12
C GLU A 162 7.85 6.57 -15.26
N LYS A 163 6.60 6.45 -14.79
CA LYS A 163 6.14 5.29 -14.03
C LYS A 163 6.13 4.01 -14.88
N CYS A 164 5.69 4.11 -16.13
CA CYS A 164 5.73 3.00 -17.08
C CYS A 164 7.17 2.55 -17.37
N ASP A 165 8.09 3.49 -17.56
CA ASP A 165 9.50 3.20 -17.79
C ASP A 165 10.13 2.49 -16.58
N TRP A 166 9.85 2.97 -15.38
CA TRP A 166 10.31 2.30 -14.16
C TRP A 166 9.77 0.88 -14.01
N LEU A 167 8.47 0.69 -14.22
CA LEU A 167 7.85 -0.64 -14.18
C LEU A 167 8.49 -1.59 -15.21
N LYS A 168 8.74 -1.09 -16.43
CA LYS A 168 9.30 -1.88 -17.53
C LYS A 168 10.77 -2.21 -17.32
N ASN A 169 11.57 -1.18 -17.04
CA ASN A 169 13.02 -1.27 -17.10
C ASN A 169 13.64 -1.73 -15.78
N ASP A 170 13.06 -1.30 -14.64
CA ASP A 170 13.60 -1.61 -13.31
C ASP A 170 12.92 -2.81 -12.67
N LEU A 171 11.59 -2.95 -12.82
CA LEU A 171 10.82 -4.06 -12.23
C LEU A 171 10.61 -5.24 -13.18
N GLY A 172 10.90 -5.07 -14.48
CA GLY A 172 10.87 -6.14 -15.46
C GLY A 172 9.48 -6.69 -15.79
N VAL A 173 8.43 -5.85 -15.70
CA VAL A 173 7.08 -6.26 -16.13
C VAL A 173 7.03 -6.47 -17.65
N ASP A 174 6.16 -7.35 -18.13
CA ASP A 174 6.13 -7.73 -19.54
C ASP A 174 5.50 -6.65 -20.41
N HIS A 175 4.42 -6.01 -19.94
CA HIS A 175 3.73 -4.91 -20.61
C HIS A 175 3.38 -3.79 -19.65
N VAL A 176 3.36 -2.55 -20.15
CA VAL A 176 2.92 -1.37 -19.43
C VAL A 176 1.87 -0.63 -20.23
N ILE A 177 0.90 -0.02 -19.55
CA ILE A 177 -0.17 0.78 -20.14
C ILE A 177 -0.23 2.12 -19.40
N ASN A 178 -0.09 3.22 -20.12
CA ASN A 178 -0.29 4.57 -19.59
C ASN A 178 -1.76 4.98 -19.78
N TYR A 179 -2.58 4.81 -18.74
CA TYR A 179 -4.02 5.07 -18.81
C TYR A 179 -4.38 6.53 -19.10
N LYS A 180 -3.45 7.48 -18.93
CA LYS A 180 -3.69 8.90 -19.26
C LYS A 180 -3.51 9.21 -20.74
N SER A 181 -2.78 8.39 -21.49
CA SER A 181 -2.51 8.58 -22.91
C SER A 181 -3.09 7.49 -23.81
N GLU A 182 -3.55 6.38 -23.25
CA GLU A 182 -4.02 5.20 -23.98
C GLU A 182 -5.47 4.84 -23.61
N ASN A 183 -6.20 4.22 -24.54
CA ASN A 183 -7.46 3.57 -24.21
C ASN A 183 -7.18 2.24 -23.48
N ILE A 184 -7.58 2.13 -22.21
CA ILE A 184 -7.26 0.98 -21.35
C ILE A 184 -7.75 -0.33 -21.98
N LEU A 185 -8.99 -0.40 -22.47
CA LEU A 185 -9.56 -1.63 -23.03
C LEU A 185 -8.81 -2.09 -24.28
N ASP A 186 -8.47 -1.17 -25.18
CA ASP A 186 -7.79 -1.53 -26.41
C ASP A 186 -6.33 -1.91 -26.16
N SER A 187 -5.64 -1.21 -25.26
CA SER A 187 -4.28 -1.59 -24.84
C SER A 187 -4.26 -2.94 -24.11
N LEU A 188 -5.26 -3.22 -23.26
CA LEU A 188 -5.38 -4.54 -22.61
C LEU A 188 -5.63 -5.69 -23.61
N LYS A 189 -6.42 -5.47 -24.68
CA LYS A 189 -6.61 -6.50 -25.74
C LYS A 189 -5.30 -6.85 -26.42
N ILE A 190 -4.41 -5.87 -26.60
CA ILE A 190 -3.09 -6.08 -27.20
C ILE A 190 -2.15 -6.78 -26.22
N ALA A 191 -2.11 -6.32 -24.96
CA ALA A 191 -1.20 -6.83 -23.94
C ALA A 191 -1.63 -8.21 -23.40
N CYS A 192 -2.93 -8.53 -23.46
CA CYS A 192 -3.51 -9.78 -22.95
C CYS A 192 -4.22 -10.57 -24.06
N PRO A 193 -3.51 -11.04 -25.11
CA PRO A 193 -4.15 -11.71 -26.26
C PRO A 193 -4.88 -13.01 -25.87
N ASN A 194 -4.49 -13.64 -24.77
CA ASN A 194 -5.10 -14.85 -24.22
C ASN A 194 -6.07 -14.57 -23.05
N GLY A 195 -6.41 -13.29 -22.80
CA GLY A 195 -7.24 -12.86 -21.69
C GLY A 195 -6.48 -12.66 -20.38
N ILE A 196 -7.22 -12.38 -19.31
CA ILE A 196 -6.69 -12.02 -17.98
C ILE A 196 -7.10 -13.10 -16.99
N ASP A 197 -6.16 -13.69 -16.28
CA ASP A 197 -6.41 -14.70 -15.24
C ASP A 197 -6.57 -14.09 -13.87
N ILE A 198 -5.77 -13.06 -13.56
CA ILE A 198 -5.86 -12.30 -12.32
C ILE A 198 -5.86 -10.80 -12.63
N PHE A 199 -6.83 -10.08 -12.10
CA PHE A 199 -6.83 -8.62 -12.07
C PHE A 199 -6.70 -8.14 -10.63
N PHE A 200 -5.53 -7.64 -10.23
CA PHE A 200 -5.32 -7.07 -8.91
C PHE A 200 -5.77 -5.60 -8.90
N ASP A 201 -6.90 -5.36 -8.24
CA ASP A 201 -7.58 -4.07 -8.33
C ASP A 201 -7.26 -3.15 -7.14
N ASN A 202 -6.63 -2.01 -7.46
CA ASN A 202 -6.40 -0.89 -6.54
C ASN A 202 -7.29 0.34 -6.90
N VAL A 203 -8.03 0.30 -8.02
CA VAL A 203 -8.62 1.49 -8.63
C VAL A 203 -10.14 1.42 -8.75
N GLY A 204 -10.69 0.30 -9.23
CA GLY A 204 -12.10 0.19 -9.58
C GLY A 204 -12.46 0.92 -10.89
N GLY A 205 -13.71 1.38 -10.99
CA GLY A 205 -14.21 2.21 -12.07
C GLY A 205 -14.00 1.64 -13.48
N ASP A 206 -13.70 2.50 -14.44
CA ASP A 206 -13.54 2.10 -15.86
C ASP A 206 -12.37 1.12 -16.08
N THR A 207 -11.37 1.11 -15.19
CA THR A 207 -10.26 0.14 -15.25
C THR A 207 -10.74 -1.27 -14.91
N LEU A 208 -11.59 -1.40 -13.89
CA LEU A 208 -12.24 -2.66 -13.54
C LEU A 208 -13.16 -3.13 -14.66
N ASP A 209 -13.95 -2.24 -15.26
CA ASP A 209 -14.84 -2.59 -16.39
C ASP A 209 -14.07 -3.10 -17.62
N ALA A 210 -12.93 -2.48 -17.93
CA ALA A 210 -12.06 -2.93 -19.00
C ALA A 210 -11.48 -4.34 -18.71
N ALA A 211 -11.01 -4.56 -17.47
CA ALA A 211 -10.51 -5.86 -17.03
C ALA A 211 -11.61 -6.93 -17.08
N LEU A 212 -12.80 -6.67 -16.51
CA LEU A 212 -13.94 -7.58 -16.51
C LEU A 212 -14.34 -8.04 -17.93
N THR A 213 -14.13 -7.17 -18.93
CA THR A 213 -14.40 -7.52 -20.33
C THR A 213 -13.45 -8.61 -20.85
N LEU A 214 -12.22 -8.66 -20.37
CA LEU A 214 -11.15 -9.53 -20.89
C LEU A 214 -10.79 -10.69 -19.95
N MET A 215 -11.39 -10.79 -18.75
CA MET A 215 -11.13 -11.88 -17.81
C MET A 215 -11.37 -13.24 -18.45
N ASN A 216 -10.52 -14.18 -18.15
CA ASN A 216 -10.70 -15.61 -18.46
C ASN A 216 -11.75 -16.25 -17.56
N LYS A 217 -12.27 -17.40 -17.97
CA LYS A 217 -13.16 -18.22 -17.13
C LYS A 217 -12.39 -18.66 -15.87
N PHE A 218 -13.06 -18.55 -14.70
CA PHE A 218 -12.47 -18.80 -13.38
C PHE A 218 -11.37 -17.80 -12.98
N GLY A 219 -11.31 -16.63 -13.62
CA GLY A 219 -10.43 -15.55 -13.23
C GLY A 219 -10.71 -15.04 -11.82
N ARG A 220 -9.71 -14.43 -11.22
CA ARG A 220 -9.76 -13.91 -9.84
C ARG A 220 -9.50 -12.42 -9.83
N ILE A 221 -10.27 -11.69 -9.00
CA ILE A 221 -10.14 -10.25 -8.82
C ILE A 221 -9.98 -9.97 -7.33
N PRO A 222 -8.75 -9.95 -6.80
CA PRO A 222 -8.47 -9.38 -5.48
C PRO A 222 -8.77 -7.88 -5.51
N VAL A 223 -9.72 -7.43 -4.70
CA VAL A 223 -10.07 -6.00 -4.55
C VAL A 223 -9.32 -5.46 -3.35
N CYS A 224 -8.22 -4.78 -3.62
CA CYS A 224 -7.36 -4.16 -2.61
C CYS A 224 -7.79 -2.73 -2.29
N GLY A 225 -8.30 -2.01 -3.30
CA GLY A 225 -8.72 -0.63 -3.15
C GLY A 225 -9.57 -0.14 -4.33
N LEU A 226 -10.28 0.96 -4.10
CA LEU A 226 -11.19 1.57 -5.05
C LEU A 226 -10.93 3.08 -5.14
N ILE A 227 -9.65 3.47 -5.35
CA ILE A 227 -9.21 4.87 -5.23
C ILE A 227 -10.00 5.83 -6.13
N SER A 228 -10.54 5.34 -7.26
CA SER A 228 -11.38 6.14 -8.16
C SER A 228 -12.71 6.57 -7.52
N MET A 229 -13.13 5.91 -6.43
CA MET A 229 -14.40 6.15 -5.75
C MET A 229 -14.26 6.92 -4.44
N TYR A 230 -13.07 7.03 -3.86
CA TYR A 230 -12.89 7.58 -2.50
C TYR A 230 -13.26 9.06 -2.34
N ASN A 231 -13.32 9.80 -3.44
CA ASN A 231 -13.79 11.18 -3.46
C ASN A 231 -15.27 11.33 -3.87
N ASP A 232 -15.89 10.26 -4.40
CA ASP A 232 -17.29 10.26 -4.83
C ASP A 232 -17.90 8.85 -4.70
N TRP A 233 -18.51 8.58 -3.58
CA TRP A 233 -19.18 7.32 -3.28
C TRP A 233 -20.52 7.15 -3.99
N SER A 234 -21.01 8.17 -4.69
CA SER A 234 -22.25 8.10 -5.48
C SER A 234 -22.07 7.36 -6.81
N SER A 235 -20.83 7.03 -7.17
CA SER A 235 -20.53 6.35 -8.43
C SER A 235 -21.20 4.98 -8.47
N ALA A 236 -21.78 4.66 -9.64
CA ALA A 236 -22.38 3.35 -9.88
C ALA A 236 -21.30 2.23 -9.84
N GLY A 237 -21.73 1.03 -9.44
CA GLY A 237 -20.88 -0.16 -9.51
C GLY A 237 -20.44 -0.48 -10.95
N PRO A 238 -19.65 -1.54 -11.14
CA PRO A 238 -19.08 -1.88 -12.44
C PRO A 238 -20.17 -2.18 -13.47
N LYS A 239 -20.09 -1.55 -14.64
CA LYS A 239 -21.04 -1.72 -15.76
C LYS A 239 -21.00 -3.13 -16.33
N MET A 240 -19.82 -3.76 -16.29
CA MET A 240 -19.56 -5.09 -16.85
C MET A 240 -19.71 -6.22 -15.82
N TYR A 241 -20.38 -5.98 -14.67
CA TYR A 241 -20.50 -6.97 -13.60
C TYR A 241 -21.12 -8.30 -14.04
N ARG A 242 -21.96 -8.31 -15.12
CA ARG A 242 -22.51 -9.54 -15.70
C ARG A 242 -21.44 -10.58 -16.06
N ASN A 243 -20.23 -10.12 -16.37
CA ASN A 243 -19.12 -11.00 -16.73
C ASN A 243 -18.61 -11.80 -15.53
N ILE A 244 -18.91 -11.38 -14.29
CA ILE A 244 -18.66 -12.18 -13.09
C ILE A 244 -19.40 -13.51 -13.20
N LEU A 245 -20.69 -13.48 -13.57
CA LEU A 245 -21.48 -14.69 -13.80
C LEU A 245 -21.02 -15.44 -15.05
N MET A 246 -20.90 -14.74 -16.18
CA MET A 246 -20.66 -15.39 -17.50
C MET A 246 -19.32 -16.10 -17.55
N LYS A 247 -18.34 -15.64 -16.76
CA LYS A 247 -16.97 -16.19 -16.72
C LYS A 247 -16.65 -16.91 -15.41
N THR A 248 -17.64 -17.07 -14.53
CA THR A 248 -17.50 -17.74 -13.22
C THR A 248 -16.33 -17.14 -12.43
N LEU A 249 -16.28 -15.82 -12.35
CA LEU A 249 -15.18 -15.11 -11.68
C LEU A 249 -15.32 -15.17 -10.16
N THR A 250 -14.18 -15.15 -9.47
CA THR A 250 -14.11 -14.88 -8.04
C THR A 250 -13.68 -13.43 -7.85
N VAL A 251 -14.55 -12.61 -7.24
CA VAL A 251 -14.24 -11.24 -6.82
C VAL A 251 -14.22 -11.22 -5.30
N SER A 252 -13.10 -10.84 -4.71
CA SER A 252 -12.93 -10.89 -3.26
C SER A 252 -12.22 -9.66 -2.75
N GLY A 253 -12.90 -8.90 -1.86
CA GLY A 253 -12.25 -7.91 -1.01
C GLY A 253 -11.45 -8.58 0.09
N PHE A 254 -10.46 -7.87 0.62
CA PHE A 254 -9.67 -8.29 1.78
C PHE A 254 -9.13 -7.07 2.51
N LEU A 255 -8.93 -7.20 3.81
CA LEU A 255 -8.21 -6.24 4.64
C LEU A 255 -6.92 -6.89 5.14
N VAL A 256 -5.83 -6.16 5.09
CA VAL A 256 -4.54 -6.70 5.56
C VAL A 256 -4.54 -7.00 7.05
N SER A 257 -5.35 -6.28 7.83
CA SER A 257 -5.57 -6.53 9.26
C SER A 257 -6.05 -7.95 9.58
N ASP A 258 -6.80 -8.58 8.66
CA ASP A 258 -7.29 -9.95 8.84
C ASP A 258 -6.18 -11.00 8.81
N TYR A 259 -4.98 -10.60 8.39
CA TYR A 259 -3.78 -11.42 8.30
C TYR A 259 -2.74 -11.08 9.37
N ALA A 260 -3.08 -10.28 10.39
CA ALA A 260 -2.12 -9.77 11.39
C ALA A 260 -1.28 -10.88 12.04
N GLU A 261 -1.89 -12.02 12.40
CA GLU A 261 -1.21 -13.17 12.97
C GLU A 261 -0.15 -13.81 12.04
N ARG A 262 -0.26 -13.56 10.74
CA ARG A 262 0.63 -14.08 9.69
C ARG A 262 1.61 -13.05 9.15
N PHE A 263 1.67 -11.85 9.71
CA PHE A 263 2.58 -10.80 9.22
C PHE A 263 4.04 -11.27 9.18
N GLY A 264 4.48 -12.05 10.17
CA GLY A 264 5.83 -12.62 10.20
C GLY A 264 6.19 -13.40 8.92
N GLU A 265 5.26 -14.22 8.40
CA GLU A 265 5.43 -14.96 7.14
C GLU A 265 5.71 -14.02 5.96
N SER A 266 4.92 -12.96 5.83
CA SER A 266 5.08 -12.01 4.72
C SER A 266 6.36 -11.18 4.84
N LEU A 267 6.72 -10.75 6.05
CA LEU A 267 7.92 -9.94 6.30
C LEU A 267 9.20 -10.76 6.05
N GLU A 268 9.23 -12.04 6.44
CA GLU A 268 10.33 -12.95 6.14
C GLU A 268 10.52 -13.12 4.63
N ALA A 269 9.44 -13.44 3.91
CA ALA A 269 9.50 -13.63 2.46
C ALA A 269 9.92 -12.34 1.73
N LEU A 270 9.34 -11.20 2.09
CA LEU A 270 9.66 -9.90 1.50
C LEU A 270 11.11 -9.50 1.80
N GLY A 271 11.56 -9.67 3.05
CA GLY A 271 12.94 -9.41 3.46
C GLY A 271 13.94 -10.26 2.65
N GLN A 272 13.65 -11.54 2.47
CA GLN A 272 14.46 -12.42 1.63
C GLN A 272 14.49 -11.94 0.17
N TRP A 273 13.35 -11.61 -0.43
CA TRP A 273 13.30 -11.14 -1.82
C TRP A 273 13.99 -9.80 -2.03
N ILE A 274 13.98 -8.91 -1.02
CA ILE A 274 14.76 -7.67 -1.06
C ILE A 274 16.26 -7.99 -1.02
N ALA A 275 16.70 -8.86 -0.11
CA ALA A 275 18.10 -9.25 0.01
C ALA A 275 18.63 -9.94 -1.27
N GLU A 276 17.76 -10.69 -1.96
CA GLU A 276 18.05 -11.31 -3.26
C GLU A 276 17.98 -10.33 -4.45
N GLY A 277 17.61 -9.07 -4.22
CA GLY A 277 17.43 -8.06 -5.26
C GLY A 277 16.21 -8.29 -6.17
N LYS A 278 15.29 -9.19 -5.76
CA LYS A 278 14.07 -9.53 -6.50
C LYS A 278 12.93 -8.53 -6.28
N ILE A 279 12.96 -7.80 -5.17
CA ILE A 279 12.01 -6.72 -4.88
C ILE A 279 12.76 -5.41 -4.71
N LYS A 280 12.36 -4.44 -5.50
CA LYS A 280 12.78 -3.04 -5.43
C LYS A 280 11.58 -2.20 -5.04
N PHE A 281 11.82 -1.11 -4.33
CA PHE A 281 10.76 -0.19 -3.92
C PHE A 281 11.20 1.26 -4.08
N LYS A 282 10.24 2.15 -4.22
CA LYS A 282 10.45 3.61 -4.21
C LYS A 282 9.63 4.24 -3.12
N VAL A 283 10.18 5.27 -2.50
CA VAL A 283 9.51 6.07 -1.47
C VAL A 283 9.59 7.53 -1.88
N ASP A 284 8.43 8.18 -1.91
CA ASP A 284 8.28 9.61 -2.13
C ASP A 284 8.18 10.27 -0.76
N VAL A 285 9.23 10.97 -0.35
CA VAL A 285 9.34 11.61 0.97
C VAL A 285 8.95 13.08 0.83
N VAL A 286 8.00 13.52 1.63
CA VAL A 286 7.62 14.93 1.78
C VAL A 286 8.02 15.36 3.19
N GLU A 287 8.83 16.40 3.30
CA GLU A 287 9.29 16.94 4.57
C GLU A 287 8.23 17.86 5.21
N GLY A 288 8.11 17.78 6.53
CA GLY A 288 7.24 18.62 7.36
C GLY A 288 5.81 18.09 7.47
N ILE A 289 5.35 17.96 8.71
CA ILE A 289 3.99 17.47 9.02
C ILE A 289 2.91 18.40 8.46
N GLU A 290 3.18 19.70 8.36
CA GLU A 290 2.30 20.72 7.81
C GLU A 290 1.92 20.45 6.34
N ASN A 291 2.74 19.69 5.63
CA ASN A 291 2.53 19.33 4.23
C ASN A 291 1.64 18.09 4.05
N ALA A 292 1.34 17.34 5.10
CA ALA A 292 0.55 16.11 5.01
C ALA A 292 -0.84 16.31 4.34
N PRO A 293 -1.64 17.36 4.70
CA PRO A 293 -2.95 17.58 4.09
C PRO A 293 -2.88 17.85 2.58
N SER A 294 -1.83 18.50 2.11
CA SER A 294 -1.63 18.76 0.68
C SER A 294 -1.04 17.54 -0.04
N ALA A 295 -0.11 16.85 0.62
CA ALA A 295 0.59 15.70 0.06
C ALA A 295 -0.35 14.52 -0.22
N VAL A 296 -1.36 14.27 0.64
CA VAL A 296 -2.32 13.19 0.40
C VAL A 296 -3.03 13.30 -0.96
N ASN A 297 -3.21 14.52 -1.48
CA ASN A 297 -3.82 14.73 -2.80
C ASN A 297 -2.97 14.18 -3.95
N LYS A 298 -1.64 14.05 -3.79
CA LYS A 298 -0.77 13.43 -4.79
C LYS A 298 -1.18 11.99 -5.10
N LEU A 299 -1.78 11.27 -4.14
CA LEU A 299 -2.25 9.91 -4.33
C LEU A 299 -3.41 9.84 -5.33
N PHE A 300 -4.27 10.86 -5.34
CA PHE A 300 -5.46 10.96 -6.21
C PHE A 300 -5.14 11.57 -7.58
N SER A 301 -4.18 12.49 -7.65
CA SER A 301 -3.69 13.05 -8.93
C SER A 301 -2.71 12.10 -9.65
N GLY A 302 -2.16 11.12 -8.90
CA GLY A 302 -1.14 10.19 -9.39
C GLY A 302 0.23 10.85 -9.54
N GLU A 303 0.53 11.89 -8.77
CA GLU A 303 1.83 12.59 -8.77
C GLU A 303 2.86 11.93 -7.85
N ASN A 304 2.45 11.10 -6.88
CA ASN A 304 3.36 10.36 -6.01
C ASN A 304 4.22 9.36 -6.78
N ASN A 305 5.45 9.17 -6.35
CA ASN A 305 6.40 8.22 -6.97
C ASN A 305 6.73 7.06 -5.99
N GLY A 306 5.96 5.98 -6.06
CA GLY A 306 6.04 4.88 -5.10
C GLY A 306 5.23 5.12 -3.83
N LYS A 307 5.73 4.68 -2.68
CA LYS A 307 5.11 4.89 -1.36
C LYS A 307 5.28 6.33 -0.92
N LEU A 308 4.17 7.01 -0.61
CA LEU A 308 4.19 8.37 -0.09
C LEU A 308 4.29 8.36 1.44
N VAL A 309 5.24 9.12 1.98
CA VAL A 309 5.47 9.29 3.43
C VAL A 309 5.73 10.73 3.77
N ILE A 310 5.40 11.12 5.00
CA ILE A 310 5.82 12.40 5.58
C ILE A 310 7.01 12.15 6.49
N GLN A 311 8.06 12.95 6.32
CA GLN A 311 9.18 13.01 7.27
C GLN A 311 8.95 14.19 8.23
N THR A 312 8.81 13.90 9.52
CA THR A 312 8.58 14.90 10.56
C THR A 312 9.86 15.30 11.27
N SER A 313 10.83 14.38 11.34
CA SER A 313 12.12 14.64 11.95
C SER A 313 13.25 13.91 11.23
N LYS A 314 14.50 14.30 11.53
CA LYS A 314 15.69 13.67 10.96
C LYS A 314 15.84 12.24 11.48
N GLU A 315 16.37 11.36 10.63
CA GLU A 315 16.87 10.06 11.06
C GLU A 315 18.03 10.24 12.04
N PRO A 316 18.17 9.38 13.06
CA PRO A 316 19.26 9.44 14.04
C PRO A 316 20.63 9.15 13.45
#